data_8463ce81d51251cf778e5d25846baa42
#
_entry.id   8463ce81d51251cf778e5d25846baa42
#
_cell.length_a   1.000
_cell.length_b   1.000
_cell.length_c   1.000
_cell.angle_alpha   90.00
_cell.angle_beta   90.00
_cell.angle_gamma   90.00
#
_symmetry.space_group_name_H-M   'P 1'
#
loop_
_entity.id
_entity.type
_entity.pdbx_description
1 polymer ?
#
loop_
_entity_poly.entity_id
_entity_poly.type
_entity_poly.pdbx_seq_one_letter_code
_entity_poly.pdbx_strand_id
1 'polypeptide(L)'
;MRRKTKQGLWAVLLAAAVACLVPTVTAYAIEGWNREGDEWQYLNREDQPVTNAFKKSKDDWFYLDERGFLLKNRIFSFGGDDFYVDQDGRMVRNAWVFIDSEKDPDGNYGDSAWHYFGADGKGLRAKGKGFRKEIDGQAYAFDENGRMLTGWISDEGAVLEDEDPFVNARYYADADGALYTNRWLYYDWGSHLTSEVTGRSYEDYEKMWFYFGADSKKYRSRAGEQPFQRDIDGQTYGFDEKGVMIEWWDKVASISDAVRSNPTSDERVRYYSGYDGGALMKSKWFWMYPSANLDEDQNRDLECSWWRSDAKGRAIRNKIYRVGEKEYAFDGIGRMKTGFVLFDGRHEFVAQYDVDAWDAAHFINGDIYGIEKADLYLFSPDELNDGSMQTGKEITVELADGPRTFAFAPSGKAYGNRNILQKKDNKFYINGLRLDAPEEQGYGVVSQNIGTLDAPQYRFYVVDRNGRIVNGRRVLRAGDGYLLVANGQYVGYCGDEDAPRWKNDAFYHYDRSNRQNHYAGGVVEDMRTPMTKDKVPDELSVFEAD
;
A
#
# COMPACT_ATOMS: atom_id res chain seq x y z
N MET A 1 -40.24 15.85 -11.63
CA MET A 1 -41.14 16.35 -12.68
C MET A 1 -42.10 15.24 -13.04
N ARG A 2 -43.37 15.39 -12.64
CA ARG A 2 -44.45 14.41 -12.88
C ARG A 2 -44.85 14.49 -14.35
N ARG A 3 -44.67 13.43 -15.14
CA ARG A 3 -45.34 13.27 -16.44
C ARG A 3 -46.72 12.66 -16.19
N LYS A 4 -47.75 13.40 -16.50
CA LYS A 4 -49.13 12.95 -16.54
C LYS A 4 -49.34 12.08 -17.78
N THR A 5 -49.68 10.82 -17.61
CA THR A 5 -50.25 9.98 -18.66
C THR A 5 -51.67 10.41 -18.94
N LYS A 6 -52.00 10.83 -20.14
CA LYS A 6 -53.36 11.03 -20.62
C LYS A 6 -53.90 9.67 -21.05
N GLN A 7 -54.86 9.16 -20.31
CA GLN A 7 -55.73 8.10 -20.78
C GLN A 7 -56.69 8.68 -21.80
N GLY A 8 -56.61 8.25 -23.06
CA GLY A 8 -57.62 8.52 -24.10
C GLY A 8 -58.55 7.31 -24.24
N LEU A 9 -59.75 7.47 -23.74
CA LEU A 9 -60.85 6.53 -23.95
C LEU A 9 -61.36 6.68 -25.40
N TRP A 10 -61.22 5.60 -26.21
CA TRP A 10 -61.90 5.54 -27.51
C TRP A 10 -62.97 4.49 -27.46
N ALA A 11 -64.24 4.98 -27.43
CA ALA A 11 -65.44 4.12 -27.60
C ALA A 11 -65.61 3.88 -29.12
N VAL A 12 -65.62 2.60 -29.50
CA VAL A 12 -66.03 2.23 -30.89
C VAL A 12 -67.52 1.98 -30.88
N LEU A 13 -68.29 2.91 -31.48
CA LEU A 13 -69.67 2.77 -31.82
C LEU A 13 -69.82 1.94 -33.08
N LEU A 14 -70.35 0.73 -32.98
CA LEU A 14 -70.89 -0.05 -34.11
C LEU A 14 -72.38 0.21 -34.23
N ALA A 15 -72.80 0.96 -35.25
CA ALA A 15 -74.20 1.14 -35.63
C ALA A 15 -74.75 -0.11 -36.35
N ALA A 16 -75.74 -0.75 -35.80
CA ALA A 16 -76.52 -1.79 -36.48
C ALA A 16 -77.66 -1.14 -37.30
N ALA A 17 -77.67 -1.30 -38.61
CA ALA A 17 -78.83 -1.01 -39.46
C ALA A 17 -79.55 -2.29 -39.79
N VAL A 18 -80.84 -2.37 -39.34
CA VAL A 18 -81.79 -3.42 -39.70
C VAL A 18 -82.40 -3.07 -41.05
N ALA A 19 -82.30 -3.94 -42.03
CA ALA A 19 -83.17 -3.94 -43.21
C ALA A 19 -83.44 -5.40 -43.62
N CYS A 20 -84.74 -5.80 -43.48
CA CYS A 20 -85.26 -7.02 -44.03
C CYS A 20 -85.33 -6.94 -45.53
N LEU A 21 -84.80 -7.91 -46.25
CA LEU A 21 -85.33 -8.50 -47.51
C LEU A 21 -84.43 -9.68 -47.87
N VAL A 22 -85.02 -10.86 -47.95
CA VAL A 22 -84.34 -12.07 -48.42
C VAL A 22 -84.15 -11.95 -49.93
N PRO A 23 -82.97 -12.16 -50.40
CA PRO A 23 -82.67 -13.29 -51.25
C PRO A 23 -81.42 -14.06 -50.74
N THR A 24 -81.35 -15.35 -51.08
CA THR A 24 -80.23 -16.23 -50.82
C THR A 24 -78.92 -15.60 -51.31
N VAL A 25 -78.31 -14.81 -50.46
CA VAL A 25 -76.95 -14.37 -50.63
C VAL A 25 -76.08 -15.44 -49.95
N THR A 26 -75.27 -16.15 -50.70
CA THR A 26 -74.15 -16.85 -50.16
C THR A 26 -73.35 -15.84 -49.32
N ALA A 27 -73.52 -15.91 -48.03
CA ALA A 27 -72.75 -15.11 -47.10
C ALA A 27 -71.31 -15.54 -47.28
N TYR A 28 -70.53 -14.69 -47.95
CA TYR A 28 -69.06 -14.81 -47.90
C TYR A 28 -68.68 -14.58 -46.45
N ALA A 29 -68.15 -15.57 -45.79
CA ALA A 29 -67.58 -15.47 -44.48
C ALA A 29 -66.54 -14.34 -44.54
N ILE A 30 -66.74 -13.29 -43.75
CA ILE A 30 -65.81 -12.17 -43.71
C ILE A 30 -64.76 -12.56 -42.68
N GLU A 31 -63.53 -12.83 -43.14
CA GLU A 31 -62.38 -13.00 -42.27
C GLU A 31 -62.27 -11.78 -41.33
N GLY A 32 -62.31 -12.02 -40.01
CA GLY A 32 -62.25 -10.92 -39.07
C GLY A 32 -62.62 -11.26 -37.63
N TRP A 33 -62.62 -10.23 -36.80
CA TRP A 33 -62.95 -10.31 -35.41
C TRP A 33 -64.48 -10.53 -35.20
N ASN A 34 -64.79 -11.52 -34.43
CA ASN A 34 -66.15 -11.87 -34.03
C ASN A 34 -66.25 -11.93 -32.51
N ARG A 35 -67.40 -11.53 -31.96
CA ARG A 35 -67.65 -11.59 -30.53
C ARG A 35 -68.66 -12.71 -30.23
N GLU A 36 -68.21 -13.68 -29.43
CA GLU A 36 -69.07 -14.77 -28.98
C GLU A 36 -69.30 -14.64 -27.46
N GLY A 37 -70.49 -14.18 -27.08
CA GLY A 37 -70.79 -13.82 -25.69
C GLY A 37 -69.98 -12.61 -25.24
N ASP A 38 -69.14 -12.79 -24.21
CA ASP A 38 -68.21 -11.76 -23.71
C ASP A 38 -66.78 -11.92 -24.20
N GLU A 39 -66.55 -12.97 -25.02
CA GLU A 39 -65.23 -13.28 -25.52
C GLU A 39 -65.08 -12.94 -27.01
N TRP A 40 -63.82 -12.69 -27.43
CA TRP A 40 -63.51 -12.38 -28.83
C TRP A 40 -62.82 -13.57 -29.48
N GLN A 41 -63.21 -13.83 -30.75
CA GLN A 41 -62.59 -14.79 -31.66
C GLN A 41 -62.17 -14.10 -32.96
N TYR A 42 -61.26 -14.70 -33.70
CA TYR A 42 -60.94 -14.31 -35.06
C TYR A 42 -61.33 -15.44 -36.01
N LEU A 43 -62.27 -15.16 -36.88
CA LEU A 43 -62.74 -16.15 -37.85
C LEU A 43 -61.91 -16.07 -39.14
N ASN A 44 -61.63 -17.24 -39.69
CA ASN A 44 -60.99 -17.36 -41.01
C ASN A 44 -62.05 -17.23 -42.11
N ARG A 45 -61.62 -17.41 -43.39
CA ARG A 45 -62.53 -17.31 -44.55
C ARG A 45 -63.56 -18.41 -44.67
N GLU A 46 -63.39 -19.49 -43.93
CA GLU A 46 -64.31 -20.63 -43.81
C GLU A 46 -65.20 -20.52 -42.57
N ASP A 47 -65.26 -19.35 -41.92
CA ASP A 47 -66.07 -19.08 -40.73
C ASP A 47 -65.68 -19.94 -39.52
N GLN A 48 -64.39 -20.35 -39.47
CA GLN A 48 -63.88 -21.16 -38.37
C GLN A 48 -62.96 -20.34 -37.49
N PRO A 49 -63.02 -20.51 -36.17
CA PRO A 49 -62.09 -19.82 -35.27
C PRO A 49 -60.61 -20.17 -35.56
N VAL A 50 -59.80 -19.17 -35.63
CA VAL A 50 -58.33 -19.34 -35.71
C VAL A 50 -57.85 -19.66 -34.26
N THR A 51 -57.08 -20.72 -34.14
CA THR A 51 -56.57 -21.21 -32.84
C THR A 51 -55.02 -21.15 -32.80
N ASN A 52 -54.45 -21.05 -31.61
CA ASN A 52 -53.01 -21.09 -31.36
C ASN A 52 -52.21 -20.18 -32.31
N ALA A 53 -52.65 -18.95 -32.50
CA ALA A 53 -52.03 -18.06 -33.47
C ALA A 53 -52.10 -16.58 -33.12
N PHE A 54 -51.11 -15.84 -33.55
CA PHE A 54 -51.15 -14.39 -33.53
C PHE A 54 -51.95 -13.80 -34.66
N LYS A 55 -52.72 -12.80 -34.37
CA LYS A 55 -53.40 -11.96 -35.36
C LYS A 55 -53.08 -10.48 -35.11
N LYS A 56 -52.76 -9.77 -36.19
CA LYS A 56 -52.51 -8.34 -36.16
C LYS A 56 -53.80 -7.56 -36.44
N SER A 57 -54.11 -6.56 -35.59
CA SER A 57 -55.17 -5.60 -35.85
C SER A 57 -54.63 -4.20 -35.61
N LYS A 58 -54.60 -3.36 -36.67
CA LYS A 58 -53.92 -2.08 -36.69
C LYS A 58 -52.44 -2.26 -36.34
N ASP A 59 -51.96 -1.64 -35.23
CA ASP A 59 -50.58 -1.71 -34.79
C ASP A 59 -50.32 -2.74 -33.70
N ASP A 60 -51.39 -3.39 -33.19
CA ASP A 60 -51.35 -4.33 -32.09
C ASP A 60 -51.42 -5.80 -32.57
N TRP A 61 -50.72 -6.67 -31.85
CA TRP A 61 -50.81 -8.10 -31.99
C TRP A 61 -51.65 -8.72 -30.88
N PHE A 62 -52.42 -9.72 -31.22
CA PHE A 62 -53.35 -10.43 -30.32
C PHE A 62 -53.12 -11.94 -30.48
N TYR A 63 -53.30 -12.70 -29.42
CA TYR A 63 -53.14 -14.14 -29.46
C TYR A 63 -54.46 -14.83 -29.16
N LEU A 64 -54.81 -15.80 -30.04
CA LEU A 64 -55.98 -16.67 -29.88
C LEU A 64 -55.50 -17.98 -29.27
N ASP A 65 -56.13 -18.43 -28.19
CA ASP A 65 -55.83 -19.69 -27.50
C ASP A 65 -56.18 -20.94 -28.33
N GLU A 66 -56.01 -22.11 -27.75
CA GLU A 66 -56.33 -23.40 -28.37
C GLU A 66 -57.82 -23.56 -28.73
N ARG A 67 -58.70 -22.81 -28.08
CA ARG A 67 -60.15 -22.79 -28.34
C ARG A 67 -60.56 -21.70 -29.32
N GLY A 68 -59.62 -20.86 -29.71
CA GLY A 68 -59.82 -19.74 -30.63
C GLY A 68 -60.26 -18.44 -29.92
N PHE A 69 -60.24 -18.37 -28.62
CA PHE A 69 -60.60 -17.16 -27.86
C PHE A 69 -59.40 -16.25 -27.65
N LEU A 70 -59.65 -14.96 -27.60
CA LEU A 70 -58.66 -13.94 -27.32
C LEU A 70 -58.10 -14.11 -25.90
N LEU A 71 -56.78 -14.38 -25.81
CA LEU A 71 -56.08 -14.43 -24.52
C LEU A 71 -55.91 -13.03 -23.95
N LYS A 72 -56.13 -12.88 -22.65
CA LYS A 72 -56.05 -11.60 -21.94
C LYS A 72 -55.31 -11.75 -20.61
N ASN A 73 -54.62 -10.68 -20.17
CA ASN A 73 -53.96 -10.57 -18.89
C ASN A 73 -53.15 -11.82 -18.51
N ARG A 74 -52.34 -12.34 -19.44
CA ARG A 74 -51.71 -13.64 -19.24
C ARG A 74 -50.33 -13.74 -19.92
N ILE A 75 -49.39 -14.35 -19.22
CA ILE A 75 -48.13 -14.83 -19.81
C ILE A 75 -48.35 -16.24 -20.41
N PHE A 76 -47.75 -16.51 -21.51
CA PHE A 76 -47.86 -17.82 -22.22
C PHE A 76 -46.65 -18.08 -23.10
N SER A 77 -46.42 -19.35 -23.41
CA SER A 77 -45.35 -19.76 -24.31
C SER A 77 -45.89 -20.11 -25.68
N PHE A 78 -45.23 -19.61 -26.75
CA PHE A 78 -45.55 -19.94 -28.13
C PHE A 78 -44.28 -20.04 -28.96
N GLY A 79 -44.11 -21.15 -29.68
CA GLY A 79 -42.98 -21.38 -30.53
C GLY A 79 -41.61 -21.44 -29.82
N GLY A 80 -41.66 -21.71 -28.50
CA GLY A 80 -40.46 -21.77 -27.65
C GLY A 80 -40.01 -20.42 -27.11
N ASP A 81 -40.77 -19.34 -27.29
CA ASP A 81 -40.57 -18.03 -26.71
C ASP A 81 -41.81 -17.67 -25.85
N ASP A 82 -41.61 -16.82 -24.83
CA ASP A 82 -42.65 -16.39 -23.91
C ASP A 82 -43.17 -15.02 -24.32
N PHE A 83 -44.47 -14.82 -24.15
CA PHE A 83 -45.19 -13.60 -24.50
C PHE A 83 -46.16 -13.21 -23.36
N TYR A 84 -46.49 -11.94 -23.27
CA TYR A 84 -47.53 -11.46 -22.40
C TYR A 84 -48.52 -10.60 -23.18
N VAL A 85 -49.80 -10.85 -22.93
CA VAL A 85 -50.89 -10.02 -23.42
C VAL A 85 -51.54 -9.26 -22.24
N ASP A 86 -51.89 -8.01 -22.44
CA ASP A 86 -52.49 -7.14 -21.46
C ASP A 86 -53.99 -7.47 -21.21
N GLN A 87 -54.66 -6.67 -20.38
CA GLN A 87 -56.08 -6.83 -20.07
C GLN A 87 -56.98 -6.66 -21.30
N ASP A 88 -56.56 -5.94 -22.33
CA ASP A 88 -57.25 -5.80 -23.61
C ASP A 88 -56.86 -6.89 -24.62
N GLY A 89 -55.95 -7.80 -24.27
CA GLY A 89 -55.43 -8.86 -25.12
C GLY A 89 -54.30 -8.40 -26.06
N ARG A 90 -53.76 -7.17 -25.92
CA ARG A 90 -52.65 -6.69 -26.76
C ARG A 90 -51.36 -7.28 -26.30
N MET A 91 -50.55 -7.74 -27.22
CA MET A 91 -49.20 -8.22 -26.97
C MET A 91 -48.33 -7.06 -26.48
N VAL A 92 -47.73 -7.19 -25.27
CA VAL A 92 -46.85 -6.21 -24.68
C VAL A 92 -45.48 -6.25 -25.36
N ARG A 93 -44.89 -5.07 -25.64
CA ARG A 93 -43.59 -4.90 -26.27
C ARG A 93 -42.84 -3.74 -25.62
N ASN A 94 -41.51 -3.85 -25.57
CA ASN A 94 -40.59 -2.87 -24.99
C ASN A 94 -41.03 -2.39 -23.59
N ALA A 95 -41.42 -3.34 -22.74
CA ALA A 95 -41.99 -2.99 -21.44
C ALA A 95 -41.72 -4.06 -20.37
N TRP A 96 -41.63 -3.57 -19.15
CA TRP A 96 -41.57 -4.39 -17.94
C TRP A 96 -42.99 -4.75 -17.50
N VAL A 97 -43.16 -5.99 -17.10
CA VAL A 97 -44.43 -6.50 -16.53
C VAL A 97 -44.12 -7.30 -15.27
N PHE A 98 -44.78 -6.97 -14.18
CA PHE A 98 -44.74 -7.80 -12.97
C PHE A 98 -45.69 -8.95 -13.15
N ILE A 99 -45.21 -10.18 -13.26
CA ILE A 99 -45.97 -11.40 -13.38
C ILE A 99 -46.20 -11.96 -11.98
N ASP A 100 -47.49 -12.12 -11.63
CA ASP A 100 -47.97 -12.69 -10.40
C ASP A 100 -48.91 -13.90 -10.69
N SER A 101 -49.45 -14.51 -9.68
CA SER A 101 -50.35 -15.68 -9.82
C SER A 101 -51.61 -15.39 -10.62
N GLU A 102 -52.07 -14.12 -10.74
CA GLU A 102 -53.20 -13.76 -11.59
C GLU A 102 -52.82 -13.84 -13.08
N LYS A 103 -51.61 -13.43 -13.41
CA LYS A 103 -51.06 -13.41 -14.78
C LYS A 103 -50.43 -14.74 -15.19
N ASP A 104 -50.08 -15.58 -14.23
CA ASP A 104 -49.60 -16.96 -14.40
C ASP A 104 -50.41 -17.94 -13.54
N PRO A 105 -51.70 -18.15 -13.83
CA PRO A 105 -52.53 -19.00 -13.01
C PRO A 105 -52.14 -20.48 -13.04
N ASP A 106 -51.35 -20.90 -14.02
CA ASP A 106 -50.85 -22.27 -14.12
C ASP A 106 -49.54 -22.48 -13.37
N GLY A 107 -48.91 -21.37 -12.87
CA GLY A 107 -47.65 -21.42 -12.13
C GLY A 107 -46.45 -21.85 -12.95
N ASN A 108 -46.51 -21.68 -14.29
CA ASN A 108 -45.43 -22.14 -15.18
C ASN A 108 -44.12 -21.31 -15.10
N TYR A 109 -44.19 -20.09 -14.58
CA TYR A 109 -43.07 -19.14 -14.54
C TYR A 109 -42.51 -18.96 -13.12
N GLY A 110 -43.05 -19.66 -12.14
CA GLY A 110 -42.57 -19.70 -10.75
C GLY A 110 -43.10 -18.54 -9.90
N ASP A 111 -42.26 -18.06 -8.94
CA ASP A 111 -42.67 -16.99 -8.03
C ASP A 111 -42.85 -15.66 -8.77
N SER A 112 -43.66 -14.78 -8.18
CA SER A 112 -43.95 -13.46 -8.72
C SER A 112 -42.67 -12.64 -8.93
N ALA A 113 -42.45 -12.15 -10.16
CA ALA A 113 -41.25 -11.43 -10.55
C ALA A 113 -41.49 -10.44 -11.70
N TRP A 114 -40.54 -9.53 -11.88
CA TRP A 114 -40.49 -8.69 -13.06
C TRP A 114 -39.97 -9.46 -14.27
N HIS A 115 -40.65 -9.30 -15.41
CA HIS A 115 -40.28 -9.78 -16.72
C HIS A 115 -40.17 -8.62 -17.71
N TYR A 116 -39.31 -8.71 -18.70
CA TYR A 116 -39.21 -7.72 -19.77
C TYR A 116 -39.52 -8.35 -21.12
N PHE A 117 -40.44 -7.71 -21.85
CA PHE A 117 -40.81 -8.13 -23.21
C PHE A 117 -40.17 -7.18 -24.23
N GLY A 118 -39.37 -7.72 -25.13
CA GLY A 118 -38.61 -6.93 -26.12
C GLY A 118 -39.47 -6.32 -27.24
N ALA A 119 -38.83 -5.74 -28.24
CA ALA A 119 -39.51 -5.09 -29.37
C ALA A 119 -40.36 -6.07 -30.23
N ASP A 120 -40.00 -7.34 -30.24
CA ASP A 120 -40.72 -8.41 -30.92
C ASP A 120 -41.79 -9.08 -30.02
N GLY A 121 -41.97 -8.60 -28.81
CA GLY A 121 -42.91 -9.13 -27.82
C GLY A 121 -42.40 -10.33 -27.06
N LYS A 122 -41.17 -10.80 -27.36
CA LYS A 122 -40.62 -11.97 -26.67
C LYS A 122 -40.09 -11.59 -25.30
N GLY A 123 -40.35 -12.41 -24.30
CA GLY A 123 -39.77 -12.31 -22.97
C GLY A 123 -38.26 -12.56 -22.99
N LEU A 124 -37.50 -11.68 -22.36
CA LEU A 124 -36.09 -11.90 -22.14
C LEU A 124 -35.88 -12.96 -21.07
N ARG A 125 -35.00 -13.94 -21.34
CA ARG A 125 -34.64 -14.99 -20.39
C ARG A 125 -33.21 -15.46 -20.58
N ALA A 126 -32.69 -16.19 -19.61
CA ALA A 126 -31.41 -16.86 -19.76
C ALA A 126 -31.47 -17.93 -20.85
N LYS A 127 -30.40 -18.01 -21.65
CA LYS A 127 -30.15 -19.14 -22.55
C LYS A 127 -28.72 -19.62 -22.26
N GLY A 128 -28.59 -20.69 -21.48
CA GLY A 128 -27.31 -21.12 -20.92
C GLY A 128 -26.64 -20.00 -20.11
N LYS A 129 -25.38 -19.69 -20.41
CA LYS A 129 -24.64 -18.59 -19.73
C LYS A 129 -25.09 -17.17 -20.15
N GLY A 130 -26.06 -17.03 -21.03
CA GLY A 130 -26.52 -15.74 -21.55
C GLY A 130 -27.63 -15.09 -20.72
N PHE A 131 -27.50 -15.07 -19.41
CA PHE A 131 -28.50 -14.52 -18.48
C PHE A 131 -28.48 -12.98 -18.42
N ARG A 132 -27.33 -12.32 -18.72
CA ARG A 132 -27.21 -10.86 -18.75
C ARG A 132 -27.79 -10.30 -20.04
N LYS A 133 -28.66 -9.31 -19.91
CA LYS A 133 -29.28 -8.58 -21.01
C LYS A 133 -29.11 -7.08 -20.82
N GLU A 134 -29.07 -6.34 -21.91
CA GLU A 134 -29.01 -4.87 -21.89
C GLU A 134 -30.37 -4.31 -22.35
N ILE A 135 -30.93 -3.40 -21.57
CA ILE A 135 -32.20 -2.73 -21.81
C ILE A 135 -31.98 -1.24 -21.59
N ASP A 136 -32.16 -0.43 -22.63
CA ASP A 136 -32.00 1.02 -22.60
C ASP A 136 -30.65 1.50 -21.99
N GLY A 137 -29.57 0.77 -22.28
CA GLY A 137 -28.22 1.09 -21.83
C GLY A 137 -27.91 0.63 -20.39
N GLN A 138 -28.84 -0.03 -19.71
CA GLN A 138 -28.65 -0.63 -18.40
C GLN A 138 -28.64 -2.16 -18.49
N ALA A 139 -27.73 -2.80 -17.78
CA ALA A 139 -27.66 -4.26 -17.75
C ALA A 139 -28.57 -4.83 -16.65
N TYR A 140 -29.22 -5.94 -16.97
CA TYR A 140 -30.09 -6.74 -16.10
C TYR A 140 -29.73 -8.20 -16.22
N ALA A 141 -30.16 -9.00 -15.25
CA ALA A 141 -30.02 -10.44 -15.27
C ALA A 141 -31.40 -11.12 -15.19
N PHE A 142 -31.55 -12.21 -15.94
CA PHE A 142 -32.79 -13.01 -15.96
C PHE A 142 -32.46 -14.48 -15.77
N ASP A 143 -33.34 -15.22 -15.13
CA ASP A 143 -33.25 -16.68 -15.10
C ASP A 143 -33.82 -17.35 -16.37
N GLU A 144 -33.90 -18.67 -16.35
CA GLU A 144 -34.42 -19.45 -17.49
C GLU A 144 -35.92 -19.27 -17.71
N ASN A 145 -36.65 -18.89 -16.67
CA ASN A 145 -38.08 -18.58 -16.71
C ASN A 145 -38.36 -17.12 -17.09
N GLY A 146 -37.31 -16.30 -17.31
CA GLY A 146 -37.45 -14.88 -17.62
C GLY A 146 -37.65 -13.97 -16.43
N ARG A 147 -37.49 -14.47 -15.21
CA ARG A 147 -37.62 -13.65 -13.98
C ARG A 147 -36.36 -12.78 -13.83
N MET A 148 -36.55 -11.50 -13.60
CA MET A 148 -35.48 -10.58 -13.30
C MET A 148 -34.84 -10.95 -11.95
N LEU A 149 -33.50 -11.02 -11.94
CA LEU A 149 -32.73 -11.36 -10.74
C LEU A 149 -32.30 -10.11 -9.99
N THR A 150 -32.25 -10.21 -8.65
CA THR A 150 -31.75 -9.17 -7.73
C THR A 150 -30.77 -9.76 -6.75
N GLY A 151 -29.97 -8.92 -6.08
CA GLY A 151 -28.98 -9.36 -5.10
C GLY A 151 -27.70 -9.93 -5.71
N TRP A 152 -27.09 -10.86 -5.00
CA TRP A 152 -25.83 -11.50 -5.40
C TRP A 152 -26.06 -12.62 -6.41
N ILE A 153 -25.35 -12.59 -7.52
CA ILE A 153 -25.57 -13.54 -8.65
C ILE A 153 -24.24 -14.21 -8.99
N SER A 154 -24.28 -15.53 -9.16
CA SER A 154 -23.12 -16.36 -9.54
C SER A 154 -22.67 -16.14 -11.00
N ASP A 155 -21.54 -16.73 -11.40
CA ASP A 155 -21.07 -16.68 -12.81
C ASP A 155 -21.97 -17.51 -13.75
N GLU A 156 -22.79 -18.39 -13.22
CA GLU A 156 -23.79 -19.20 -13.89
C GLU A 156 -25.18 -18.54 -13.99
N GLY A 157 -25.38 -17.42 -13.28
CA GLY A 157 -26.65 -16.70 -13.27
C GLY A 157 -27.65 -17.17 -12.21
N ALA A 158 -27.19 -17.85 -11.15
CA ALA A 158 -28.01 -18.20 -10.00
C ALA A 158 -27.93 -17.10 -8.93
N VAL A 159 -29.07 -16.77 -8.31
CA VAL A 159 -29.10 -15.92 -7.10
C VAL A 159 -28.50 -16.72 -5.95
N LEU A 160 -27.65 -16.07 -5.16
CA LEU A 160 -27.00 -16.65 -3.99
C LEU A 160 -27.61 -16.01 -2.73
N GLU A 161 -28.15 -16.85 -1.86
CA GLU A 161 -28.83 -16.49 -0.61
C GLU A 161 -28.16 -17.12 0.61
N ASP A 162 -26.93 -17.65 0.43
CA ASP A 162 -26.13 -18.27 1.48
C ASP A 162 -25.74 -17.22 2.54
N GLU A 163 -25.11 -17.68 3.61
CA GLU A 163 -24.61 -16.83 4.69
C GLU A 163 -23.60 -15.78 4.19
N ASP A 164 -22.76 -16.14 3.17
CA ASP A 164 -21.74 -15.26 2.58
C ASP A 164 -21.85 -15.18 1.04
N PRO A 165 -22.94 -14.67 0.51
CA PRO A 165 -23.24 -14.78 -0.93
C PRO A 165 -22.19 -14.08 -1.81
N PHE A 166 -21.54 -13.04 -1.31
CA PHE A 166 -20.50 -12.30 -2.04
C PHE A 166 -19.26 -13.14 -2.36
N VAL A 167 -18.97 -14.21 -1.61
CA VAL A 167 -17.78 -15.05 -1.82
C VAL A 167 -17.80 -15.68 -3.21
N ASN A 168 -18.92 -16.29 -3.58
CA ASN A 168 -19.12 -17.02 -4.83
C ASN A 168 -19.72 -16.14 -5.94
N ALA A 169 -20.30 -15.00 -5.59
CA ALA A 169 -20.92 -14.09 -6.54
C ALA A 169 -19.91 -13.45 -7.50
N ARG A 170 -20.38 -13.22 -8.72
CA ARG A 170 -19.67 -12.46 -9.77
C ARG A 170 -20.37 -11.16 -10.13
N TYR A 171 -21.68 -11.07 -9.88
CA TYR A 171 -22.51 -9.93 -10.21
C TYR A 171 -23.34 -9.53 -8.99
N TYR A 172 -23.80 -8.30 -9.00
CA TYR A 172 -24.77 -7.79 -8.05
C TYR A 172 -25.80 -6.92 -8.76
N ALA A 173 -27.05 -7.18 -8.52
CA ALA A 173 -28.17 -6.36 -8.99
C ALA A 173 -28.84 -5.66 -7.80
N ASP A 174 -29.19 -4.40 -7.97
CA ASP A 174 -29.95 -3.67 -6.94
C ASP A 174 -31.43 -4.13 -6.88
N ALA A 175 -32.20 -3.47 -6.03
CA ALA A 175 -33.62 -3.80 -5.84
C ALA A 175 -34.48 -3.59 -7.10
N ASP A 176 -34.02 -2.72 -8.00
CA ASP A 176 -34.65 -2.45 -9.30
C ASP A 176 -34.13 -3.41 -10.40
N GLY A 177 -33.28 -4.37 -10.03
CA GLY A 177 -32.71 -5.39 -10.92
C GLY A 177 -31.53 -4.91 -11.75
N ALA A 178 -31.12 -3.65 -11.61
CA ALA A 178 -30.02 -3.11 -12.36
C ALA A 178 -28.68 -3.68 -11.88
N LEU A 179 -27.94 -4.34 -12.79
CA LEU A 179 -26.61 -4.84 -12.50
C LEU A 179 -25.63 -3.66 -12.28
N TYR A 180 -24.84 -3.76 -11.21
CA TYR A 180 -23.75 -2.82 -10.98
C TYR A 180 -22.74 -2.89 -12.11
N THR A 181 -22.49 -1.76 -12.76
CA THR A 181 -21.58 -1.64 -13.89
C THR A 181 -20.76 -0.35 -13.73
N ASN A 182 -19.42 -0.44 -13.78
CA ASN A 182 -18.50 0.65 -13.48
C ASN A 182 -18.86 1.36 -12.16
N ARG A 183 -19.17 0.61 -11.13
CA ARG A 183 -19.77 1.13 -9.91
C ARG A 183 -19.24 0.44 -8.67
N TRP A 184 -19.05 1.22 -7.61
CA TRP A 184 -18.76 0.73 -6.27
C TRP A 184 -20.03 0.25 -5.57
N LEU A 185 -19.91 -0.84 -4.83
CA LEU A 185 -20.89 -1.32 -3.86
C LEU A 185 -20.27 -1.27 -2.46
N TYR A 186 -20.89 -0.50 -1.59
CA TYR A 186 -20.66 -0.57 -0.16
C TYR A 186 -21.64 -1.59 0.42
N TYR A 187 -21.11 -2.61 1.07
CA TYR A 187 -21.89 -3.69 1.61
C TYR A 187 -21.64 -3.83 3.10
N ASP A 188 -22.68 -3.57 3.88
CA ASP A 188 -22.69 -3.73 5.33
C ASP A 188 -23.21 -5.13 5.63
N TRP A 189 -22.34 -6.02 6.08
CA TRP A 189 -22.72 -7.40 6.41
C TRP A 189 -23.12 -7.56 7.87
N GLY A 190 -22.88 -6.55 8.73
CA GLY A 190 -23.17 -6.62 10.16
C GLY A 190 -22.35 -7.70 10.88
N SER A 191 -22.89 -8.23 11.97
CA SER A 191 -22.21 -9.13 12.90
C SER A 191 -22.04 -10.60 12.43
N HIS A 192 -22.28 -10.90 11.16
CA HIS A 192 -22.30 -12.28 10.66
C HIS A 192 -21.00 -12.75 9.99
N LEU A 193 -20.01 -11.85 9.81
CA LEU A 193 -18.73 -12.24 9.23
C LEU A 193 -17.90 -13.07 10.18
N THR A 194 -17.54 -14.28 9.79
CA THR A 194 -16.57 -15.10 10.50
C THR A 194 -15.15 -14.75 10.02
N SER A 195 -14.17 -14.84 10.90
CA SER A 195 -12.75 -14.66 10.54
C SER A 195 -12.27 -15.65 9.47
N GLU A 196 -12.93 -16.79 9.33
CA GLU A 196 -12.64 -17.81 8.30
C GLU A 196 -12.99 -17.34 6.89
N VAL A 197 -14.07 -16.56 6.72
CA VAL A 197 -14.51 -16.07 5.42
C VAL A 197 -13.55 -15.03 4.85
N THR A 198 -13.00 -14.16 5.67
CA THR A 198 -12.15 -13.05 5.23
C THR A 198 -10.68 -13.28 5.46
N GLY A 199 -10.31 -14.22 6.36
CA GLY A 199 -8.94 -14.45 6.78
C GLY A 199 -8.34 -13.30 7.58
N ARG A 200 -9.19 -12.48 8.22
CA ARG A 200 -8.82 -11.35 9.10
C ARG A 200 -9.64 -11.41 10.38
N SER A 201 -9.28 -10.65 11.41
CA SER A 201 -10.07 -10.58 12.63
C SER A 201 -11.40 -9.85 12.41
N TYR A 202 -12.38 -10.26 13.16
CA TYR A 202 -13.80 -9.91 13.08
C TYR A 202 -14.11 -8.39 13.10
N GLU A 203 -13.29 -7.61 13.81
CA GLU A 203 -13.52 -6.18 14.04
C GLU A 203 -13.28 -5.31 12.79
N ASP A 204 -12.59 -5.84 11.77
CA ASP A 204 -12.16 -5.08 10.60
C ASP A 204 -13.15 -5.10 9.42
N TYR A 205 -14.28 -5.84 9.52
CA TYR A 205 -15.10 -6.19 8.33
C TYR A 205 -16.61 -5.99 8.43
N GLU A 206 -17.10 -5.19 9.35
CA GLU A 206 -18.50 -4.79 9.29
C GLU A 206 -18.88 -4.13 7.96
N LYS A 207 -17.89 -3.65 7.21
CA LYS A 207 -18.04 -2.83 6.01
C LYS A 207 -17.09 -3.28 4.90
N MET A 208 -17.65 -3.71 3.78
CA MET A 208 -16.87 -4.17 2.63
C MET A 208 -17.18 -3.32 1.40
N TRP A 209 -16.14 -3.06 0.62
CA TRP A 209 -16.27 -2.42 -0.67
C TRP A 209 -15.98 -3.40 -1.79
N PHE A 210 -16.83 -3.37 -2.80
CA PHE A 210 -16.67 -4.13 -4.03
C PHE A 210 -16.73 -3.18 -5.22
N TYR A 211 -16.07 -3.52 -6.32
CA TYR A 211 -16.20 -2.80 -7.57
C TYR A 211 -16.58 -3.75 -8.70
N PHE A 212 -17.55 -3.33 -9.50
CA PHE A 212 -18.00 -4.04 -10.69
C PHE A 212 -17.53 -3.30 -11.93
N GLY A 213 -16.86 -4.01 -12.83
CA GLY A 213 -16.30 -3.44 -14.06
C GLY A 213 -17.35 -3.18 -15.14
N ALA A 214 -16.89 -2.80 -16.34
CA ALA A 214 -17.75 -2.51 -17.49
C ALA A 214 -18.57 -3.73 -17.96
N ASP A 215 -18.12 -4.95 -17.68
CA ASP A 215 -18.82 -6.20 -17.94
C ASP A 215 -19.76 -6.62 -16.82
N SER A 216 -20.00 -5.74 -15.85
CA SER A 216 -20.77 -5.96 -14.61
C SER A 216 -20.16 -7.03 -13.70
N LYS A 217 -18.93 -7.49 -13.96
CA LYS A 217 -18.28 -8.49 -13.12
C LYS A 217 -17.53 -7.84 -11.97
N LYS A 218 -17.66 -8.44 -10.79
CA LYS A 218 -16.92 -8.08 -9.61
C LYS A 218 -15.42 -8.27 -9.84
N TYR A 219 -14.61 -7.25 -9.52
CA TYR A 219 -13.15 -7.38 -9.53
C TYR A 219 -12.71 -8.28 -8.38
N ARG A 220 -11.87 -9.24 -8.68
CA ARG A 220 -11.26 -10.15 -7.71
C ARG A 220 -9.95 -10.74 -8.23
N SER A 221 -9.06 -11.13 -7.34
CA SER A 221 -7.89 -11.97 -7.68
C SER A 221 -8.31 -13.44 -7.87
N ARG A 222 -7.38 -14.26 -8.35
CA ARG A 222 -7.53 -15.71 -8.28
C ARG A 222 -7.06 -16.22 -6.93
N ALA A 223 -7.56 -17.38 -6.53
CA ALA A 223 -7.18 -18.01 -5.28
C ALA A 223 -5.65 -18.23 -5.22
N GLY A 224 -5.03 -17.76 -4.13
CA GLY A 224 -3.60 -17.87 -3.91
C GLY A 224 -2.71 -16.93 -4.74
N GLU A 225 -3.30 -16.08 -5.57
CA GLU A 225 -2.58 -15.04 -6.32
C GLU A 225 -2.52 -13.72 -5.54
N GLN A 226 -1.65 -12.82 -6.01
CA GLN A 226 -1.59 -11.44 -5.50
C GLN A 226 -2.93 -10.71 -5.75
N PRO A 227 -3.22 -9.66 -4.97
CA PRO A 227 -4.42 -8.85 -5.17
C PRO A 227 -4.57 -8.38 -6.61
N PHE A 228 -5.78 -8.45 -7.12
CA PHE A 228 -6.10 -7.87 -8.41
C PHE A 228 -6.10 -6.35 -8.31
N GLN A 229 -5.14 -5.69 -8.96
CA GLN A 229 -5.03 -4.23 -8.95
C GLN A 229 -5.71 -3.60 -10.15
N ARG A 230 -6.41 -2.49 -9.91
CA ARG A 230 -7.05 -1.72 -10.97
C ARG A 230 -7.02 -0.22 -10.68
N ASP A 231 -6.76 0.55 -11.73
CA ASP A 231 -6.90 2.00 -11.66
C ASP A 231 -8.38 2.35 -11.90
N ILE A 232 -8.96 3.06 -10.94
CA ILE A 232 -10.34 3.54 -10.93
C ILE A 232 -10.27 5.02 -10.57
N ASP A 233 -10.77 5.89 -11.44
CA ASP A 233 -10.78 7.34 -11.26
C ASP A 233 -9.41 7.94 -10.87
N GLY A 234 -8.35 7.39 -11.46
CA GLY A 234 -6.98 7.88 -11.29
C GLY A 234 -6.27 7.38 -10.01
N GLN A 235 -6.91 6.51 -9.23
CA GLN A 235 -6.32 5.84 -8.08
C GLN A 235 -6.28 4.32 -8.29
N THR A 236 -5.29 3.66 -7.70
CA THR A 236 -5.16 2.20 -7.80
C THR A 236 -5.73 1.55 -6.56
N TYR A 237 -6.59 0.56 -6.75
CA TYR A 237 -7.18 -0.24 -5.70
C TYR A 237 -6.78 -1.70 -5.85
N GLY A 238 -6.77 -2.44 -4.76
CA GLY A 238 -6.55 -3.88 -4.73
C GLY A 238 -7.81 -4.63 -4.32
N PHE A 239 -8.05 -5.79 -4.91
CA PHE A 239 -9.18 -6.66 -4.59
C PHE A 239 -8.67 -8.07 -4.29
N ASP A 240 -9.15 -8.65 -3.22
CA ASP A 240 -8.78 -10.01 -2.82
C ASP A 240 -9.51 -11.08 -3.68
N GLU A 241 -9.32 -12.35 -3.35
CA GLU A 241 -9.94 -13.47 -4.06
C GLU A 241 -11.47 -13.53 -3.91
N LYS A 242 -12.02 -12.93 -2.86
CA LYS A 242 -13.46 -12.80 -2.62
C LYS A 242 -14.03 -11.53 -3.28
N GLY A 243 -13.15 -10.67 -3.79
CA GLY A 243 -13.45 -9.38 -4.42
C GLY A 243 -13.64 -8.24 -3.43
N VAL A 244 -13.28 -8.43 -2.17
CA VAL A 244 -13.29 -7.35 -1.18
C VAL A 244 -12.13 -6.42 -1.48
N MET A 245 -12.38 -5.11 -1.49
CA MET A 245 -11.34 -4.10 -1.61
C MET A 245 -10.40 -4.19 -0.42
N ILE A 246 -9.11 -4.16 -0.70
CA ILE A 246 -8.08 -4.21 0.33
C ILE A 246 -7.92 -2.82 0.94
N GLU A 247 -7.96 -2.78 2.25
CA GLU A 247 -7.56 -1.66 3.09
C GLU A 247 -6.36 -2.09 3.92
N TRP A 248 -5.52 -1.14 4.37
CA TRP A 248 -4.34 -1.38 5.18
C TRP A 248 -3.27 -2.18 4.41
N TRP A 249 -2.62 -3.13 5.06
CA TRP A 249 -1.59 -3.93 4.42
C TRP A 249 -2.16 -4.98 3.48
N ASP A 250 -1.44 -5.24 2.38
CA ASP A 250 -1.71 -6.40 1.53
C ASP A 250 -1.69 -7.68 2.39
N LYS A 251 -2.69 -8.54 2.25
CA LYS A 251 -2.79 -9.82 2.99
C LYS A 251 -1.59 -10.74 2.81
N VAL A 252 -0.88 -10.59 1.70
CA VAL A 252 0.34 -11.35 1.38
C VAL A 252 1.59 -10.63 1.85
N ALA A 253 1.46 -9.55 2.63
CA ALA A 253 2.59 -8.84 3.21
C ALA A 253 3.29 -9.71 4.25
N SER A 254 3.99 -10.73 3.80
CA SER A 254 4.91 -11.55 4.58
C SER A 254 6.28 -11.52 3.90
N ILE A 255 7.31 -11.52 4.71
CA ILE A 255 8.68 -11.64 4.24
C ILE A 255 9.19 -13.01 4.66
N SER A 256 9.28 -13.95 3.71
CA SER A 256 9.94 -15.23 3.96
C SER A 256 11.45 -15.01 4.19
N ASP A 257 12.12 -15.96 4.88
CA ASP A 257 13.56 -15.87 5.09
C ASP A 257 14.36 -15.81 3.78
N ALA A 258 13.86 -16.43 2.73
CA ALA A 258 14.45 -16.32 1.39
C ALA A 258 14.36 -14.90 0.80
N VAL A 259 13.35 -14.15 1.17
CA VAL A 259 13.15 -12.76 0.73
C VAL A 259 13.94 -11.79 1.59
N ARG A 260 14.14 -12.08 2.87
CA ARG A 260 15.05 -11.32 3.74
C ARG A 260 16.49 -11.36 3.20
N SER A 261 16.87 -12.47 2.55
CA SER A 261 18.18 -12.63 1.91
C SER A 261 18.28 -12.01 0.51
N ASN A 262 17.14 -11.71 -0.16
CA ASN A 262 17.09 -11.03 -1.47
C ASN A 262 15.95 -10.00 -1.52
N PRO A 263 16.14 -8.83 -0.93
CA PRO A 263 15.08 -7.83 -0.73
C PRO A 263 14.56 -7.17 -2.02
N THR A 264 15.24 -7.36 -3.15
CA THR A 264 14.84 -6.73 -4.43
C THR A 264 13.70 -7.47 -5.14
N SER A 265 13.38 -8.70 -4.75
CA SER A 265 12.43 -9.58 -5.45
C SER A 265 11.02 -9.60 -4.89
N ASP A 266 10.76 -9.03 -3.69
CA ASP A 266 9.43 -9.10 -3.10
C ASP A 266 8.56 -7.89 -3.45
N GLU A 267 7.60 -8.12 -4.32
CA GLU A 267 6.62 -7.13 -4.75
C GLU A 267 5.37 -7.07 -3.84
N ARG A 268 5.31 -7.85 -2.75
CA ARG A 268 4.09 -8.11 -1.98
C ARG A 268 3.86 -7.17 -0.81
N VAL A 269 4.87 -6.41 -0.37
CA VAL A 269 4.71 -5.48 0.74
C VAL A 269 4.14 -4.16 0.21
N ARG A 270 2.81 -4.04 0.26
CA ARG A 270 2.06 -2.86 -0.17
C ARG A 270 1.08 -2.42 0.92
N TYR A 271 0.85 -1.13 0.99
CA TYR A 271 -0.10 -0.53 1.90
C TYR A 271 -1.19 0.23 1.15
N TYR A 272 -2.43 -0.08 1.47
CA TYR A 272 -3.63 0.56 0.96
C TYR A 272 -4.25 1.40 2.08
N SER A 273 -4.52 2.66 1.81
CA SER A 273 -4.98 3.57 2.84
C SER A 273 -6.42 3.28 3.23
N GLY A 274 -6.67 2.85 4.45
CA GLY A 274 -8.01 2.73 5.00
C GLY A 274 -8.69 4.10 5.23
N TYR A 275 -7.90 5.13 5.52
CA TYR A 275 -8.40 6.49 5.74
C TYR A 275 -8.74 7.23 4.43
N ASP A 276 -8.04 6.93 3.36
CA ASP A 276 -8.24 7.53 2.03
C ASP A 276 -9.05 6.61 1.10
N GLY A 277 -9.90 5.76 1.65
CA GLY A 277 -10.83 4.91 0.90
C GLY A 277 -10.16 3.76 0.13
N GLY A 278 -9.12 3.14 0.66
CA GLY A 278 -8.52 1.92 0.11
C GLY A 278 -7.55 2.13 -1.05
N ALA A 279 -7.16 3.36 -1.36
CA ALA A 279 -6.23 3.63 -2.44
C ALA A 279 -4.81 3.15 -2.12
N LEU A 280 -4.14 2.48 -3.07
CA LEU A 280 -2.75 2.08 -2.96
C LEU A 280 -1.85 3.30 -2.78
N MET A 281 -1.05 3.30 -1.73
CA MET A 281 -0.10 4.39 -1.45
C MET A 281 1.09 4.28 -2.43
N LYS A 282 1.10 5.13 -3.46
CA LYS A 282 2.17 5.22 -4.46
C LYS A 282 3.01 6.47 -4.26
N SER A 283 4.33 6.35 -4.16
CA SER A 283 5.25 7.46 -3.93
C SER A 283 4.83 8.36 -2.76
N LYS A 284 4.34 7.76 -1.67
CA LYS A 284 3.85 8.47 -0.49
C LYS A 284 4.51 8.00 0.78
N TRP A 285 4.61 8.89 1.76
CA TRP A 285 4.89 8.56 3.15
C TRP A 285 3.60 8.17 3.86
N PHE A 286 3.69 7.22 4.79
CA PHE A 286 2.59 6.86 5.68
C PHE A 286 3.11 6.40 7.03
N TRP A 287 2.33 6.64 8.06
CA TRP A 287 2.63 6.30 9.45
C TRP A 287 1.69 5.20 9.88
N MET A 288 2.21 4.00 10.14
CA MET A 288 1.41 2.83 10.43
C MET A 288 2.22 1.74 11.15
N TYR A 289 1.55 0.92 11.94
CA TYR A 289 2.13 -0.30 12.47
C TYR A 289 2.30 -1.36 11.35
N PRO A 290 3.28 -2.25 11.47
CA PRO A 290 3.50 -3.30 10.46
C PRO A 290 2.32 -4.29 10.44
N SER A 291 2.17 -5.07 9.37
CA SER A 291 1.31 -6.25 9.40
C SER A 291 1.89 -7.31 10.36
N ALA A 292 1.04 -8.16 10.94
CA ALA A 292 1.47 -9.25 11.81
C ALA A 292 2.50 -10.20 11.14
N ASN A 293 2.41 -10.34 9.82
CA ASN A 293 3.38 -11.15 9.05
C ASN A 293 4.74 -10.49 8.86
N LEU A 294 4.84 -9.16 9.05
CA LEU A 294 6.11 -8.42 8.98
C LEU A 294 6.77 -8.33 10.35
N ASP A 295 6.00 -8.01 11.37
CA ASP A 295 6.44 -7.90 12.77
C ASP A 295 5.23 -8.09 13.68
N GLU A 296 5.11 -9.27 14.30
CA GLU A 296 3.95 -9.64 15.11
C GLU A 296 3.86 -8.81 16.39
N ASP A 297 5.00 -8.57 17.05
CA ASP A 297 5.04 -7.84 18.33
C ASP A 297 4.61 -6.38 18.14
N GLN A 298 5.21 -5.67 17.21
CA GLN A 298 4.83 -4.28 16.91
C GLN A 298 3.41 -4.17 16.34
N ASN A 299 2.93 -5.18 15.61
CA ASN A 299 1.53 -5.23 15.16
C ASN A 299 0.58 -5.36 16.34
N ARG A 300 0.84 -6.28 17.28
CA ARG A 300 0.02 -6.51 18.47
C ARG A 300 -0.02 -5.26 19.37
N ASP A 301 1.13 -4.62 19.55
CA ASP A 301 1.27 -3.47 20.43
C ASP A 301 0.93 -2.14 19.72
N LEU A 302 0.51 -2.19 18.44
CA LEU A 302 0.16 -1.07 17.57
C LEU A 302 1.28 -0.01 17.46
N GLU A 303 2.53 -0.43 17.51
CA GLU A 303 3.70 0.42 17.39
C GLU A 303 3.89 0.89 15.94
N CYS A 304 3.57 2.15 15.71
CA CYS A 304 3.68 2.75 14.40
C CYS A 304 5.11 3.15 14.04
N SER A 305 5.40 3.09 12.76
CA SER A 305 6.65 3.56 12.15
C SER A 305 6.36 4.36 10.89
N TRP A 306 7.32 5.17 10.45
CA TRP A 306 7.27 5.77 9.13
C TRP A 306 7.66 4.77 8.05
N TRP A 307 6.89 4.80 6.98
CA TRP A 307 7.10 3.99 5.79
C TRP A 307 7.12 4.87 4.55
N ARG A 308 7.78 4.38 3.51
CA ARG A 308 7.76 5.03 2.20
C ARG A 308 7.47 4.01 1.11
N SER A 309 6.55 4.32 0.20
CA SER A 309 6.30 3.50 -0.99
C SER A 309 7.01 4.07 -2.23
N ASP A 310 7.35 3.18 -3.15
CA ASP A 310 7.84 3.53 -4.48
C ASP A 310 6.69 3.91 -5.45
N ALA A 311 7.02 4.20 -6.71
CA ALA A 311 6.03 4.54 -7.73
C ALA A 311 5.06 3.39 -8.08
N LYS A 312 5.41 2.15 -7.73
CA LYS A 312 4.55 0.96 -7.90
C LYS A 312 3.77 0.61 -6.64
N GLY A 313 3.87 1.43 -5.59
CA GLY A 313 3.21 1.21 -4.30
C GLY A 313 3.90 0.17 -3.42
N ARG A 314 5.11 -0.28 -3.73
CA ARG A 314 5.87 -1.24 -2.91
C ARG A 314 6.58 -0.49 -1.79
N ALA A 315 6.56 -1.00 -0.58
CA ALA A 315 7.33 -0.44 0.52
C ALA A 315 8.83 -0.47 0.19
N ILE A 316 9.51 0.65 0.42
CA ILE A 316 10.97 0.74 0.33
C ILE A 316 11.56 -0.03 1.49
N ARG A 317 12.54 -0.92 1.22
CA ARG A 317 13.11 -1.81 2.24
C ARG A 317 14.60 -1.99 2.07
N ASN A 318 15.29 -2.27 3.19
CA ASN A 318 16.67 -2.72 3.25
C ASN A 318 17.65 -1.86 2.44
N LYS A 319 17.52 -0.53 2.54
CA LYS A 319 18.41 0.39 1.81
C LYS A 319 18.29 1.84 2.27
N ILE A 320 19.26 2.62 1.87
CA ILE A 320 19.13 4.09 1.81
C ILE A 320 18.37 4.46 0.54
N TYR A 321 17.36 5.30 0.68
CA TYR A 321 16.51 5.70 -0.43
C TYR A 321 16.32 7.21 -0.50
N ARG A 322 16.48 7.76 -1.71
CA ARG A 322 16.40 9.20 -1.96
C ARG A 322 14.96 9.64 -2.23
N VAL A 323 14.51 10.67 -1.51
CA VAL A 323 13.22 11.33 -1.72
C VAL A 323 13.47 12.83 -1.87
N GLY A 324 13.30 13.34 -3.09
CA GLY A 324 13.70 14.71 -3.42
C GLY A 324 15.22 14.89 -3.27
N GLU A 325 15.64 15.83 -2.45
CA GLU A 325 17.05 16.12 -2.18
C GLU A 325 17.60 15.40 -0.94
N LYS A 326 16.77 14.67 -0.20
CA LYS A 326 17.09 14.02 1.07
C LYS A 326 17.14 12.51 0.92
N GLU A 327 17.94 11.86 1.77
CA GLU A 327 18.09 10.41 1.82
C GLU A 327 17.65 9.88 3.19
N TYR A 328 17.03 8.70 3.19
CA TYR A 328 16.41 8.07 4.36
C TYR A 328 16.81 6.60 4.43
N ALA A 329 16.93 6.07 5.64
CA ALA A 329 17.24 4.67 5.89
C ALA A 329 15.97 3.85 6.11
N PHE A 330 15.94 2.64 5.52
CA PHE A 330 14.87 1.67 5.73
C PHE A 330 15.45 0.32 6.10
N ASP A 331 14.91 -0.30 7.14
CA ASP A 331 15.30 -1.64 7.57
C ASP A 331 14.80 -2.75 6.64
N GLY A 332 15.09 -3.99 6.99
CA GLY A 332 14.76 -5.17 6.19
C GLY A 332 13.27 -5.38 5.94
N ILE A 333 12.38 -4.86 6.80
CA ILE A 333 10.93 -4.94 6.60
C ILE A 333 10.33 -3.66 6.00
N GLY A 334 11.06 -2.53 6.05
CA GLY A 334 10.67 -1.27 5.41
C GLY A 334 10.36 -0.12 6.37
N ARG A 335 10.64 -0.25 7.66
CA ARG A 335 10.51 0.85 8.63
C ARG A 335 11.63 1.86 8.44
N MET A 336 11.30 3.13 8.44
CA MET A 336 12.29 4.20 8.43
C MET A 336 13.10 4.15 9.74
N LYS A 337 14.42 4.33 9.62
CA LYS A 337 15.36 4.33 10.73
C LYS A 337 16.01 5.68 10.91
N THR A 338 16.21 6.05 12.17
CA THR A 338 16.85 7.30 12.63
C THR A 338 18.00 6.98 13.56
N GLY A 339 18.77 7.98 13.99
CA GLY A 339 19.96 7.77 14.80
C GLY A 339 21.14 7.24 14.01
N PHE A 340 22.00 6.47 14.65
CA PHE A 340 23.15 5.83 14.00
C PHE A 340 22.72 4.53 13.32
N VAL A 341 22.96 4.42 12.01
CA VAL A 341 22.53 3.28 11.20
C VAL A 341 23.72 2.72 10.43
N LEU A 342 23.87 1.41 10.47
CA LEU A 342 24.88 0.66 9.75
C LEU A 342 24.32 0.03 8.48
N PHE A 343 25.03 0.22 7.38
CA PHE A 343 24.80 -0.48 6.12
C PHE A 343 26.07 -1.23 5.70
N ASP A 344 25.90 -2.44 5.18
CA ASP A 344 27.03 -3.23 4.66
C ASP A 344 27.58 -2.71 3.33
N GLY A 345 28.61 -3.36 2.80
CA GLY A 345 29.22 -3.00 1.51
C GLY A 345 28.30 -3.16 0.28
N ARG A 346 27.12 -3.82 0.44
CA ARG A 346 26.06 -3.93 -0.57
C ARG A 346 24.96 -2.89 -0.38
N HIS A 347 25.11 -2.02 0.62
CA HIS A 347 24.09 -1.06 1.06
C HIS A 347 22.82 -1.72 1.64
N GLU A 348 22.97 -2.87 2.27
CA GLU A 348 21.91 -3.55 3.01
C GLU A 348 21.96 -3.13 4.48
N PHE A 349 20.78 -2.94 5.09
CA PHE A 349 20.66 -2.56 6.49
C PHE A 349 21.22 -3.65 7.41
N VAL A 350 22.04 -3.24 8.37
CA VAL A 350 22.68 -4.12 9.35
C VAL A 350 22.10 -3.92 10.73
N ALA A 351 22.15 -2.68 11.23
CA ALA A 351 21.74 -2.35 12.59
C ALA A 351 21.37 -0.86 12.74
N GLN A 352 20.66 -0.54 13.79
CA GLN A 352 20.39 0.81 14.27
C GLN A 352 20.82 0.92 15.73
N TYR A 353 21.33 2.08 16.10
CA TYR A 353 21.69 2.43 17.47
C TYR A 353 21.07 3.77 17.83
N ASP A 354 20.39 3.79 18.95
CA ASP A 354 19.82 5.03 19.47
C ASP A 354 20.93 5.89 20.06
N VAL A 355 20.88 7.18 19.79
CA VAL A 355 21.96 8.11 20.12
C VAL A 355 22.17 8.24 21.63
N ASP A 356 21.13 8.11 22.42
CA ASP A 356 21.13 8.22 23.88
C ASP A 356 21.52 6.92 24.62
N ALA A 357 21.59 5.80 23.91
CA ALA A 357 22.01 4.52 24.45
C ALA A 357 23.54 4.30 24.44
N TRP A 358 24.29 5.16 23.72
CA TRP A 358 25.72 4.97 23.46
C TRP A 358 26.53 6.16 23.95
N ASP A 359 27.71 5.91 24.47
CA ASP A 359 28.71 6.90 24.86
C ASP A 359 29.88 6.96 23.85
N ALA A 360 30.79 7.90 24.03
CA ALA A 360 31.96 8.05 23.16
C ALA A 360 32.85 6.80 23.13
N ALA A 361 32.92 6.03 24.22
CA ALA A 361 33.76 4.83 24.30
C ALA A 361 33.30 3.74 23.34
N HIS A 362 32.00 3.58 23.08
CA HIS A 362 31.47 2.64 22.11
C HIS A 362 31.96 2.93 20.69
N PHE A 363 32.07 4.21 20.31
CA PHE A 363 32.60 4.63 19.01
C PHE A 363 34.11 4.45 18.92
N ILE A 364 34.83 4.66 20.00
CA ILE A 364 36.28 4.54 20.08
C ILE A 364 36.70 3.07 20.06
N ASN A 365 36.07 2.21 20.86
CA ASN A 365 36.42 0.81 21.02
C ASN A 365 35.89 -0.09 19.88
N GLY A 366 35.06 0.44 19.00
CA GLY A 366 34.52 -0.30 17.88
C GLY A 366 33.42 -1.30 18.24
N ASP A 367 32.81 -1.18 19.41
CA ASP A 367 31.74 -2.08 19.90
C ASP A 367 30.47 -2.00 19.05
N ILE A 368 30.37 -0.96 18.20
CA ILE A 368 29.26 -0.73 17.24
C ILE A 368 29.21 -1.79 16.15
N TYR A 369 30.26 -2.59 15.96
CA TYR A 369 30.39 -3.43 14.78
C TYR A 369 30.31 -4.93 15.09
N GLY A 370 29.13 -5.52 14.93
CA GLY A 370 29.01 -6.97 14.77
C GLY A 370 29.53 -7.49 13.40
N ILE A 371 29.88 -6.61 12.43
CA ILE A 371 30.22 -6.97 11.04
C ILE A 371 31.41 -6.14 10.55
N GLU A 372 32.46 -6.81 10.06
CA GLU A 372 33.77 -6.20 9.68
C GLU A 372 33.73 -5.19 8.50
N LYS A 373 32.61 -5.02 7.79
CA LYS A 373 32.52 -4.22 6.54
C LYS A 373 31.27 -3.35 6.46
N ALA A 374 30.80 -2.81 7.56
CA ALA A 374 29.66 -1.90 7.55
C ALA A 374 30.13 -0.44 7.59
N ASP A 375 29.40 0.41 6.89
CA ASP A 375 29.57 1.87 6.93
C ASP A 375 28.55 2.46 7.90
N LEU A 376 28.97 3.38 8.76
CA LEU A 376 28.14 4.11 9.68
C LEU A 376 27.60 5.39 9.05
N TYR A 377 26.33 5.64 9.26
CA TYR A 377 25.61 6.85 8.86
C TYR A 377 24.86 7.42 10.06
N LEU A 378 24.55 8.71 10.01
CA LEU A 378 23.63 9.34 10.96
C LEU A 378 22.40 9.84 10.22
N PHE A 379 21.23 9.40 10.66
CA PHE A 379 19.94 9.92 10.25
C PHE A 379 19.37 10.71 11.42
N SER A 380 18.83 11.90 11.15
CA SER A 380 18.44 12.82 12.21
C SER A 380 17.52 12.12 13.23
N PRO A 381 17.94 12.03 14.51
CA PRO A 381 17.16 11.35 15.55
C PRO A 381 16.07 12.24 16.15
N ASP A 382 16.12 13.55 15.88
CA ASP A 382 15.25 14.53 16.49
C ASP A 382 13.85 14.50 15.85
N GLU A 383 12.79 14.47 16.69
CA GLU A 383 11.40 14.53 16.26
C GLU A 383 11.06 15.82 15.48
N LEU A 384 11.82 16.90 15.70
CA LEU A 384 11.70 18.15 14.97
C LEU A 384 12.32 18.10 13.57
N ASN A 385 13.10 17.06 13.28
CA ASN A 385 13.73 16.81 12.01
C ASN A 385 13.04 15.60 11.33
N ASP A 386 13.16 15.54 10.03
CA ASP A 386 12.41 14.59 9.20
C ASP A 386 13.07 13.20 9.05
N GLY A 387 14.05 12.86 9.88
CA GLY A 387 14.76 11.58 9.81
C GLY A 387 15.73 11.45 8.63
N SER A 388 16.09 12.54 7.95
CA SER A 388 16.99 12.51 6.80
C SER A 388 18.45 12.33 7.20
N MET A 389 19.23 11.77 6.26
CA MET A 389 20.66 11.53 6.40
C MET A 389 21.44 12.83 6.61
N GLN A 390 22.36 12.82 7.55
CA GLN A 390 23.23 13.92 7.84
C GLN A 390 24.53 13.80 7.01
N THR A 391 24.93 14.88 6.35
CA THR A 391 26.08 14.88 5.42
C THR A 391 26.91 16.14 5.53
N GLY A 392 28.23 16.02 5.26
CA GLY A 392 29.12 17.13 4.89
C GLY A 392 29.38 18.20 5.95
N LYS A 393 28.98 18.00 7.21
CA LYS A 393 29.14 18.98 8.31
C LYS A 393 29.57 18.31 9.60
N GLU A 394 30.22 19.07 10.49
CA GLU A 394 30.30 18.70 11.90
C GLU A 394 28.94 18.90 12.54
N ILE A 395 28.47 17.90 13.26
CA ILE A 395 27.16 17.85 13.90
C ILE A 395 27.38 17.48 15.37
N THR A 396 26.78 18.22 16.28
CA THR A 396 26.76 17.83 17.69
C THR A 396 25.59 16.88 17.91
N VAL A 397 25.88 15.74 18.52
CA VAL A 397 24.91 14.69 18.89
C VAL A 397 24.99 14.52 20.39
N GLU A 398 23.85 14.49 21.05
CA GLU A 398 23.75 14.19 22.48
C GLU A 398 23.86 12.69 22.67
N LEU A 399 24.94 12.23 23.29
CA LEU A 399 25.16 10.83 23.66
C LEU A 399 24.85 10.61 25.14
N ALA A 400 24.91 9.37 25.61
CA ALA A 400 24.69 9.01 27.02
C ALA A 400 25.67 9.72 27.97
N ASP A 401 26.88 10.04 27.51
CA ASP A 401 27.94 10.72 28.25
C ASP A 401 28.04 12.23 27.91
N GLY A 402 27.04 12.80 27.25
CA GLY A 402 26.92 14.22 26.89
C GLY A 402 27.20 14.53 25.43
N PRO A 403 27.21 15.82 25.06
CA PRO A 403 27.31 16.25 23.68
C PRO A 403 28.67 15.90 23.06
N ARG A 404 28.63 15.26 21.88
CA ARG A 404 29.82 14.89 21.09
C ARG A 404 29.69 15.41 19.67
N THR A 405 30.83 15.74 19.05
CA THR A 405 30.85 16.20 17.66
C THR A 405 31.16 15.05 16.72
N PHE A 406 30.32 14.88 15.70
CA PHE A 406 30.49 13.92 14.63
C PHE A 406 30.68 14.62 13.28
N ALA A 407 31.32 13.95 12.34
CA ALA A 407 31.43 14.44 10.98
C ALA A 407 31.25 13.31 9.96
N PHE A 408 30.56 13.65 8.88
CA PHE A 408 30.22 12.74 7.80
C PHE A 408 30.70 13.29 6.45
N ALA A 409 31.07 12.38 5.57
CA ALA A 409 31.40 12.72 4.19
C ALA A 409 30.15 13.24 3.43
N PRO A 410 30.32 13.86 2.25
CA PRO A 410 29.18 14.22 1.39
C PRO A 410 28.31 13.03 0.99
N SER A 411 28.84 11.81 1.03
CA SER A 411 28.10 10.56 0.83
C SER A 411 27.31 10.08 2.06
N GLY A 412 27.35 10.81 3.17
CA GLY A 412 26.77 10.42 4.45
C GLY A 412 27.59 9.44 5.28
N LYS A 413 28.65 8.85 4.73
CA LYS A 413 29.50 7.92 5.49
C LYS A 413 30.27 8.66 6.58
N ALA A 414 30.35 8.06 7.75
CA ALA A 414 31.17 8.55 8.85
C ALA A 414 32.65 8.63 8.44
N TYR A 415 33.38 9.65 8.89
CA TYR A 415 34.82 9.69 8.74
C TYR A 415 35.50 8.73 9.72
N GLY A 416 36.45 7.95 9.21
CA GLY A 416 37.04 6.83 9.93
C GLY A 416 36.09 5.65 10.05
N ASN A 417 36.62 4.51 10.44
CA ASN A 417 35.85 3.32 10.74
C ASN A 417 36.56 2.52 11.84
N ARG A 418 36.06 1.33 12.17
CA ARG A 418 36.71 0.47 13.16
C ARG A 418 38.21 0.39 12.92
N ASN A 419 38.99 0.80 13.91
CA ASN A 419 40.47 0.79 13.90
C ASN A 419 41.16 1.67 12.82
N ILE A 420 40.38 2.44 12.05
CA ILE A 420 40.94 3.35 11.04
C ILE A 420 40.64 4.80 11.41
N LEU A 421 41.64 5.42 11.99
CA LEU A 421 41.62 6.83 12.29
C LEU A 421 41.74 7.65 10.99
N GLN A 422 40.78 8.52 10.73
CA GLN A 422 40.79 9.39 9.56
C GLN A 422 41.12 10.82 9.93
N LYS A 423 42.16 11.38 9.28
CA LYS A 423 42.48 12.80 9.41
C LYS A 423 41.72 13.62 8.36
N LYS A 424 40.99 14.62 8.81
CA LYS A 424 40.25 15.56 7.97
C LYS A 424 40.29 16.97 8.58
N ASP A 425 40.59 17.98 7.78
CA ASP A 425 40.60 19.40 8.18
C ASP A 425 41.39 19.66 9.47
N ASN A 426 42.58 19.04 9.60
CA ASN A 426 43.45 19.12 10.78
C ASN A 426 42.83 18.60 12.08
N LYS A 427 41.90 17.63 12.00
CA LYS A 427 41.26 16.93 13.08
C LYS A 427 41.27 15.43 12.82
N PHE A 428 41.07 14.62 13.87
CA PHE A 428 40.92 13.17 13.76
C PHE A 428 39.51 12.74 14.04
N TYR A 429 39.07 11.73 13.29
CA TYR A 429 37.75 11.10 13.43
C TYR A 429 37.90 9.58 13.43
N ILE A 430 37.09 8.94 14.28
CA ILE A 430 36.88 7.51 14.31
C ILE A 430 35.37 7.24 14.34
N ASN A 431 34.85 6.42 13.41
CA ASN A 431 33.41 6.16 13.31
C ASN A 431 32.56 7.47 13.31
N GLY A 432 33.08 8.50 12.67
CA GLY A 432 32.47 9.83 12.65
C GLY A 432 32.75 10.70 13.88
N LEU A 433 33.04 10.10 15.02
CA LEU A 433 33.32 10.83 16.26
C LEU A 433 34.64 11.62 16.14
N ARG A 434 34.57 12.92 16.43
CA ARG A 434 35.75 13.79 16.53
C ARG A 434 36.49 13.50 17.85
N LEU A 435 37.78 13.32 17.76
CA LEU A 435 38.63 13.08 18.92
C LEU A 435 39.04 14.42 19.55
N ASP A 436 38.35 14.80 20.59
CA ASP A 436 38.58 16.03 21.36
C ASP A 436 39.38 15.73 22.61
N ALA A 437 40.21 16.68 23.04
CA ALA A 437 40.90 16.59 24.33
C ALA A 437 39.87 16.59 25.50
N PRO A 438 40.18 15.90 26.59
CA PRO A 438 39.37 16.00 27.82
C PRO A 438 39.29 17.48 28.29
N GLU A 439 38.09 17.88 28.69
CA GLU A 439 37.82 19.28 29.02
C GLU A 439 38.73 19.81 30.15
N GLU A 440 38.94 18.99 31.16
CA GLU A 440 39.78 19.34 32.33
C GLU A 440 41.26 19.47 31.96
N GLN A 441 41.73 18.68 31.00
CA GLN A 441 43.15 18.64 30.61
C GLN A 441 43.51 19.69 29.56
N GLY A 442 42.55 20.17 28.76
CA GLY A 442 42.75 21.18 27.71
C GLY A 442 43.44 20.70 26.46
N TYR A 443 44.29 19.70 26.56
CA TYR A 443 44.97 18.99 25.47
C TYR A 443 45.01 17.50 25.75
N GLY A 444 45.04 16.70 24.68
CA GLY A 444 45.11 15.24 24.76
C GLY A 444 45.97 14.67 23.64
N VAL A 445 46.30 13.39 23.77
CA VAL A 445 47.18 12.70 22.82
C VAL A 445 46.39 11.65 22.05
N VAL A 446 46.52 11.66 20.73
CA VAL A 446 45.93 10.67 19.81
C VAL A 446 47.08 9.86 19.19
N SER A 447 47.05 8.54 19.31
CA SER A 447 47.99 7.66 18.63
C SER A 447 47.39 7.17 17.30
N GLN A 448 48.19 7.15 16.25
CA GLN A 448 47.84 6.64 14.92
C GLN A 448 48.82 5.54 14.53
N ASN A 449 48.33 4.34 14.22
CA ASN A 449 49.13 3.32 13.60
C ASN A 449 49.39 3.70 12.13
N ILE A 450 50.60 3.95 11.76
CA ILE A 450 51.06 4.24 10.40
C ILE A 450 51.78 3.08 9.74
N GLY A 451 51.94 1.95 10.46
CA GLY A 451 52.48 0.69 10.00
C GLY A 451 51.41 -0.27 9.50
N THR A 452 51.71 -1.55 9.47
CA THR A 452 50.77 -2.64 9.19
C THR A 452 50.29 -3.29 10.51
N LEU A 453 49.26 -4.09 10.44
CA LEU A 453 48.78 -4.86 11.61
C LEU A 453 49.89 -5.81 12.16
N ASP A 454 50.72 -6.39 11.28
CA ASP A 454 51.78 -7.31 11.67
C ASP A 454 53.08 -6.58 12.13
N ALA A 455 53.20 -5.30 11.78
CA ALA A 455 54.32 -4.46 12.15
C ALA A 455 53.85 -3.03 12.45
N PRO A 456 53.18 -2.82 13.57
CA PRO A 456 52.61 -1.54 13.93
C PRO A 456 53.69 -0.50 14.20
N GLN A 457 53.50 0.68 13.66
CA GLN A 457 54.30 1.87 13.91
C GLN A 457 53.39 3.00 14.31
N TYR A 458 53.62 3.58 15.48
CA TYR A 458 52.76 4.60 16.01
C TYR A 458 53.31 5.99 15.82
N ARG A 459 52.43 6.92 15.50
CA ARG A 459 52.70 8.34 15.47
C ARG A 459 51.72 9.03 16.39
N PHE A 460 52.20 9.88 17.25
CA PHE A 460 51.38 10.52 18.31
C PHE A 460 51.20 11.99 17.94
N TYR A 461 49.97 12.47 18.14
CA TYR A 461 49.56 13.84 17.87
C TYR A 461 48.90 14.43 19.11
N VAL A 462 49.05 15.74 19.30
CA VAL A 462 48.32 16.47 20.34
C VAL A 462 47.12 17.16 19.72
N VAL A 463 45.97 17.02 20.34
CA VAL A 463 44.72 17.68 19.95
C VAL A 463 44.26 18.63 21.04
N ASP A 464 43.57 19.71 20.67
CA ASP A 464 42.89 20.62 21.60
C ASP A 464 41.45 20.19 21.92
N ARG A 465 40.72 20.95 22.74
CA ARG A 465 39.31 20.72 23.09
C ARG A 465 38.32 20.73 21.90
N ASN A 466 38.75 21.24 20.75
CA ASN A 466 37.99 21.25 19.51
C ASN A 466 38.49 20.21 18.50
N GLY A 467 39.31 19.24 18.94
CA GLY A 467 39.90 18.20 18.13
C GLY A 467 40.98 18.68 17.16
N ARG A 468 41.39 19.94 17.22
CA ARG A 468 42.39 20.47 16.29
C ARG A 468 43.77 19.96 16.65
N ILE A 469 44.48 19.40 15.67
CA ILE A 469 45.86 18.96 15.83
C ILE A 469 46.74 20.18 16.03
N VAL A 470 47.49 20.19 17.13
CA VAL A 470 48.46 21.23 17.45
C VAL A 470 49.70 21.06 16.56
N ASN A 471 50.03 22.08 15.79
CA ASN A 471 51.16 22.08 14.87
C ASN A 471 52.32 22.92 15.39
N GLY A 472 53.50 22.67 14.79
CA GLY A 472 54.74 23.39 15.05
C GLY A 472 55.44 22.91 16.33
N ARG A 473 56.15 23.81 16.98
CA ARG A 473 56.88 23.58 18.25
C ARG A 473 56.11 24.24 19.37
N ARG A 474 55.63 23.45 20.34
CA ARG A 474 54.84 23.98 21.45
C ARG A 474 55.19 23.27 22.76
N VAL A 475 55.08 24.01 23.82
CA VAL A 475 54.97 23.52 25.20
C VAL A 475 53.58 23.87 25.68
N LEU A 476 52.77 22.89 25.99
CA LEU A 476 51.37 23.03 26.28
C LEU A 476 51.07 22.52 27.69
N ARG A 477 50.44 23.31 28.53
CA ARG A 477 50.02 22.88 29.87
C ARG A 477 48.83 21.94 29.68
N ALA A 478 48.92 20.72 30.23
CA ALA A 478 47.88 19.72 30.22
C ALA A 478 47.91 18.96 31.55
N GLY A 479 46.81 18.96 32.27
CA GLY A 479 46.76 18.43 33.63
C GLY A 479 47.80 19.09 34.54
N ASP A 480 48.51 18.29 35.29
CA ASP A 480 49.54 18.74 36.25
C ASP A 480 50.89 19.00 35.60
N GLY A 481 51.04 18.85 34.27
CA GLY A 481 52.29 18.99 33.59
C GLY A 481 52.24 19.68 32.24
N TYR A 482 53.18 19.32 31.36
CA TYR A 482 53.34 19.94 30.06
C TYR A 482 53.52 18.88 28.96
N LEU A 483 52.71 18.98 27.92
CA LEU A 483 52.89 18.23 26.67
C LEU A 483 53.91 18.93 25.77
N LEU A 484 54.86 18.19 25.26
CA LEU A 484 55.90 18.66 24.33
C LEU A 484 55.54 18.30 22.90
N VAL A 485 55.43 19.29 22.02
CA VAL A 485 55.07 19.12 20.63
C VAL A 485 56.20 19.64 19.72
N ALA A 486 56.65 18.84 18.81
CA ALA A 486 57.58 19.23 17.76
C ALA A 486 57.12 18.71 16.39
N ASN A 487 57.18 19.59 15.36
CA ASN A 487 56.73 19.26 14.00
C ASN A 487 55.29 18.67 13.93
N GLY A 488 54.41 19.12 14.82
CA GLY A 488 53.02 18.65 14.88
C GLY A 488 52.81 17.25 15.48
N GLN A 489 53.86 16.72 16.15
CA GLN A 489 53.80 15.43 16.83
C GLN A 489 54.10 15.61 18.33
N TYR A 490 53.43 14.77 19.14
CA TYR A 490 53.78 14.63 20.54
C TYR A 490 55.14 14.00 20.68
N VAL A 491 55.99 14.56 21.49
CA VAL A 491 57.37 14.11 21.72
C VAL A 491 57.72 13.82 23.17
N GLY A 492 56.82 14.11 24.09
CA GLY A 492 57.00 13.80 25.50
C GLY A 492 56.08 14.57 26.44
N TYR A 493 56.05 14.12 27.69
CA TYR A 493 55.35 14.77 28.81
C TYR A 493 56.34 15.11 29.90
N CYS A 494 56.11 16.22 30.51
CA CYS A 494 56.93 16.68 31.63
C CYS A 494 55.99 17.10 32.79
N GLY A 495 56.12 16.44 33.93
CA GLY A 495 55.30 16.66 35.13
C GLY A 495 55.83 17.76 36.07
N ASP A 496 56.72 18.63 35.64
CA ASP A 496 57.34 19.64 36.48
C ASP A 496 56.52 20.93 36.57
N GLU A 497 56.68 21.66 37.67
CA GLU A 497 56.01 22.94 37.91
C GLU A 497 56.42 24.04 36.93
N ASP A 498 57.68 24.01 36.42
CA ASP A 498 58.22 25.00 35.51
C ASP A 498 58.15 24.54 34.04
N ALA A 499 57.50 25.37 33.17
CA ALA A 499 57.36 25.09 31.74
C ALA A 499 58.70 24.91 31.04
N PRO A 500 58.94 23.77 30.32
CA PRO A 500 60.15 23.59 29.53
C PRO A 500 60.27 24.61 28.41
N ARG A 501 61.49 24.85 27.93
CA ARG A 501 61.77 25.76 26.81
C ARG A 501 62.41 24.99 25.65
N TRP A 502 62.05 25.36 24.43
CA TRP A 502 62.72 24.87 23.23
C TRP A 502 64.06 25.56 23.00
N LYS A 503 65.10 24.77 22.89
CA LYS A 503 66.45 25.26 22.58
C LYS A 503 67.28 24.16 21.91
N ASN A 504 68.02 24.48 20.85
CA ASN A 504 68.93 23.57 20.15
C ASN A 504 68.24 22.23 19.78
N ASP A 505 67.04 22.34 19.19
CA ASP A 505 66.24 21.19 18.72
C ASP A 505 65.79 20.19 19.82
N ALA A 506 65.78 20.65 21.10
CA ALA A 506 65.28 19.89 22.23
C ALA A 506 64.49 20.79 23.22
N PHE A 507 63.72 20.16 24.10
CA PHE A 507 63.05 20.82 25.22
C PHE A 507 63.91 20.69 26.46
N TYR A 508 64.08 21.78 27.21
CA TYR A 508 64.86 21.88 28.43
C TYR A 508 64.11 22.63 29.51
N HIS A 509 64.25 22.14 30.75
CA HIS A 509 63.95 22.94 31.94
C HIS A 509 65.07 23.87 32.23
N TYR A 510 64.75 25.10 32.56
CA TYR A 510 65.77 26.05 33.01
C TYR A 510 65.75 26.10 34.55
N ASP A 511 66.73 25.49 35.16
CA ASP A 511 66.95 25.60 36.60
C ASP A 511 67.52 26.97 36.92
N ARG A 512 66.72 27.77 37.60
CA ARG A 512 67.09 29.12 38.00
C ARG A 512 68.14 29.17 39.12
N SER A 513 68.23 28.09 39.92
CA SER A 513 69.13 28.01 41.07
C SER A 513 70.59 27.82 40.64
N ASN A 514 70.82 26.98 39.67
CA ASN A 514 72.16 26.69 39.16
C ASN A 514 72.41 27.28 37.73
N ARG A 515 71.44 27.99 37.15
CA ARG A 515 71.49 28.58 35.82
C ARG A 515 71.79 27.58 34.68
N GLN A 516 71.38 26.34 34.86
CA GLN A 516 71.60 25.27 33.89
C GLN A 516 70.28 24.88 33.20
N ASN A 517 70.39 24.34 31.97
CA ASN A 517 69.27 23.72 31.25
C ASN A 517 69.35 22.22 31.46
N HIS A 518 68.23 21.63 31.92
CA HIS A 518 68.07 20.19 32.01
C HIS A 518 67.21 19.72 30.86
N TYR A 519 67.57 18.63 30.24
CA TYR A 519 66.83 18.04 29.12
C TYR A 519 65.47 17.56 29.59
N ALA A 520 64.43 18.05 28.97
CA ALA A 520 63.03 17.73 29.35
C ALA A 520 62.37 16.77 28.32
N GLY A 521 62.96 16.58 27.15
CA GLY A 521 62.48 15.64 26.14
C GLY A 521 62.70 16.10 24.71
N GLY A 522 62.63 15.16 23.78
CA GLY A 522 62.49 15.25 22.32
C GLY A 522 63.50 16.10 21.54
N VAL A 523 64.55 15.50 21.07
CA VAL A 523 65.35 16.04 19.92
C VAL A 523 64.63 15.70 18.64
N VAL A 524 64.66 16.57 17.61
CA VAL A 524 64.06 16.32 16.30
C VAL A 524 64.60 15.02 15.65
N GLU A 525 65.82 14.64 15.94
CA GLU A 525 66.43 13.40 15.49
C GLU A 525 65.88 12.16 16.16
N ASP A 526 65.43 12.24 17.43
CA ASP A 526 64.81 11.14 18.19
C ASP A 526 63.37 10.85 17.74
N MET A 527 62.76 11.77 17.02
CA MET A 527 61.43 11.57 16.44
C MET A 527 61.40 10.53 15.30
N ARG A 528 62.55 10.04 14.85
CA ARG A 528 62.68 8.92 13.91
C ARG A 528 62.50 7.57 14.61
N THR A 529 62.67 7.54 15.95
CA THR A 529 62.40 6.35 16.75
C THR A 529 60.91 6.35 17.12
N PRO A 530 60.13 5.33 16.75
CA PRO A 530 58.71 5.26 17.12
C PRO A 530 58.56 5.38 18.64
N MET A 531 57.72 6.31 19.11
CA MET A 531 57.34 6.37 20.52
C MET A 531 56.49 5.16 20.84
N THR A 532 56.62 4.65 22.06
CA THR A 532 55.81 3.57 22.59
C THR A 532 54.62 4.13 23.35
N LYS A 533 53.51 3.39 23.38
CA LYS A 533 52.23 3.80 24.01
C LYS A 533 52.42 4.14 25.51
N ASP A 534 53.27 3.36 26.20
CA ASP A 534 53.57 3.50 27.63
C ASP A 534 54.21 4.86 28.04
N LYS A 535 54.49 5.72 27.10
CA LYS A 535 55.05 7.06 27.33
C LYS A 535 53.98 8.16 27.32
N VAL A 536 52.75 7.84 27.05
CA VAL A 536 51.62 8.77 27.11
C VAL A 536 50.93 8.57 28.47
N PRO A 537 50.77 9.60 29.30
CA PRO A 537 49.98 9.50 30.52
C PRO A 537 48.53 9.08 30.22
N ASP A 538 47.99 8.12 30.93
CA ASP A 538 46.66 7.58 30.70
C ASP A 538 45.56 8.68 30.69
N GLU A 539 45.66 9.64 31.60
CA GLU A 539 44.72 10.77 31.71
C GLU A 539 44.72 11.71 30.51
N LEU A 540 45.76 11.66 29.69
CA LEU A 540 45.93 12.46 28.48
C LEU A 540 45.70 11.65 27.18
N SER A 541 45.51 10.35 27.28
CA SER A 541 45.23 9.50 26.11
C SER A 541 43.78 9.71 25.69
N VAL A 542 43.58 10.20 24.46
CA VAL A 542 42.24 10.36 23.84
C VAL A 542 41.90 9.15 23.01
N PHE A 543 42.88 8.58 22.33
CA PHE A 543 42.71 7.42 21.47
C PHE A 543 44.03 6.68 21.31
N GLU A 544 43.99 5.38 21.50
CA GLU A 544 45.10 4.49 21.27
C GLU A 544 44.77 3.53 20.13
N ALA A 545 45.48 3.64 19.02
CA ALA A 545 45.36 2.68 17.92
C ALA A 545 45.95 1.32 18.35
N ASP A 546 45.28 0.23 18.01
CA ASP A 546 45.73 -1.14 18.20
C ASP A 546 46.88 -1.51 17.25
#